data_e2c02d4808155d21b1bc9ecff0d7410e
#
_entry.id   e2c02d4808155d21b1bc9ecff0d7410e
#
_cell.length_a   1.000
_cell.length_b   1.000
_cell.length_c   1.000
_cell.angle_alpha   90.00
_cell.angle_beta   90.00
_cell.angle_gamma   90.00
#
_symmetry.space_group_name_H-M   'P 1'
#
loop_
_entity.id
_entity.type
_entity.pdbx_description
1 polymer ?
#
loop_
_entity_poly.entity_id
_entity_poly.type
_entity_poly.pdbx_seq_one_letter_code
_entity_poly.pdbx_strand_id
1 'polypeptide(L)'
;MTVEDDSITNDIRTTAVPVPLQIESRCIYDNDKLIEQISGNLEKYEKVVPSFQGSYVHNDGNAVLVGCGPSIETDEMKASIRQQWASGRPIFAIKGAHDWLVQELNIIPDACVFLDPQDHMVDRLQLAGQWPATHRGCVYFIASQCSPKMFEHLNGQKIVMWHALSNVGEKNLLKGRLMVGGGTTSGMRTFNLAYLMGFKRFHLYGFDSCNKDETSKYKRVNIHTGGDHAVKVIKVNCNGKDHWCNPAMAGQANEFQDMIKMFGGDIRIKVYGDGLIASLMEERKANGIKDWKEGES
;
A
#
# COMPACT_ATOMS: atom_id res chain seq x y z
N MET A 1 -22.28 -43.67 -24.67
CA MET A 1 -20.83 -43.27 -24.57
C MET A 1 -20.83 -41.96 -23.83
N THR A 2 -20.78 -42.06 -22.51
CA THR A 2 -20.83 -40.96 -21.53
C THR A 2 -19.41 -40.57 -21.25
N VAL A 3 -19.06 -39.31 -21.54
CA VAL A 3 -17.76 -38.72 -21.18
C VAL A 3 -17.88 -38.29 -19.71
N GLU A 4 -17.15 -38.98 -18.84
CA GLU A 4 -16.97 -38.59 -17.46
C GLU A 4 -16.06 -37.37 -17.41
N ASP A 5 -16.56 -36.33 -16.77
CA ASP A 5 -15.84 -35.09 -16.50
C ASP A 5 -14.95 -35.32 -15.26
N ASP A 6 -13.67 -35.62 -15.52
CA ASP A 6 -12.67 -35.72 -14.47
C ASP A 6 -12.38 -34.31 -13.92
N SER A 7 -13.13 -33.92 -12.90
CA SER A 7 -12.78 -32.77 -12.07
C SER A 7 -11.48 -33.06 -11.33
N ILE A 8 -10.37 -32.55 -11.83
CA ILE A 8 -9.09 -32.59 -11.16
C ILE A 8 -9.18 -31.72 -9.91
N THR A 9 -9.54 -32.32 -8.80
CA THR A 9 -9.31 -31.77 -7.47
C THR A 9 -7.80 -31.87 -7.20
N ASN A 10 -7.08 -30.79 -7.49
CA ASN A 10 -5.70 -30.66 -7.06
C ASN A 10 -5.66 -30.49 -5.53
N ASP A 11 -5.69 -31.59 -4.83
CA ASP A 11 -5.35 -31.68 -3.42
C ASP A 11 -3.82 -31.54 -3.32
N ILE A 12 -3.32 -30.30 -3.27
CA ILE A 12 -1.91 -30.03 -3.08
C ILE A 12 -1.60 -30.32 -1.61
N ARG A 13 -1.30 -31.56 -1.30
CA ARG A 13 -0.65 -31.93 -0.04
C ARG A 13 0.78 -31.42 -0.08
N THR A 14 0.97 -30.22 0.44
CA THR A 14 2.32 -29.68 0.61
C THR A 14 2.96 -30.24 1.87
N THR A 15 3.73 -31.31 1.71
CA THR A 15 4.92 -31.55 2.53
C THR A 15 6.11 -30.77 1.94
N ALA A 16 5.87 -29.58 1.46
CA ALA A 16 6.88 -28.83 0.74
C ALA A 16 7.49 -27.80 1.66
N VAL A 17 8.80 -27.82 1.73
CA VAL A 17 9.61 -26.63 1.97
C VAL A 17 9.01 -25.50 1.12
N PRO A 18 8.64 -24.34 1.71
CA PRO A 18 8.05 -23.26 0.95
C PRO A 18 8.99 -22.87 -0.19
N VAL A 19 8.68 -23.28 -1.39
CA VAL A 19 9.34 -22.71 -2.57
C VAL A 19 8.78 -21.30 -2.68
N PRO A 20 9.62 -20.26 -2.59
CA PRO A 20 9.14 -18.89 -2.76
C PRO A 20 8.46 -18.81 -4.12
N LEU A 21 7.17 -18.56 -4.13
CA LEU A 21 6.41 -18.33 -5.35
C LEU A 21 6.93 -17.03 -5.96
N GLN A 22 7.83 -17.14 -6.92
CA GLN A 22 8.32 -15.99 -7.67
C GLN A 22 7.21 -15.52 -8.61
N ILE A 23 6.28 -14.76 -8.06
CA ILE A 23 5.32 -14.00 -8.86
C ILE A 23 5.99 -12.67 -9.17
N GLU A 24 6.49 -12.52 -10.39
CA GLU A 24 6.87 -11.21 -10.89
C GLU A 24 5.64 -10.33 -10.95
N SER A 25 5.52 -9.40 -10.03
CA SER A 25 4.52 -8.36 -10.10
C SER A 25 4.95 -7.37 -11.17
N ARG A 26 4.44 -7.54 -12.39
CA ARG A 26 4.66 -6.57 -13.46
C ARG A 26 3.67 -5.41 -13.26
N CYS A 27 4.21 -4.19 -13.29
CA CYS A 27 3.39 -3.01 -13.52
C CYS A 27 2.69 -3.19 -14.88
N ILE A 28 1.36 -3.29 -14.87
CA ILE A 28 0.54 -3.52 -16.08
C ILE A 28 0.42 -2.23 -16.92
N TYR A 29 1.12 -1.18 -16.53
CA TYR A 29 1.06 0.11 -17.19
C TYR A 29 2.11 0.18 -18.30
N ASP A 30 1.71 0.71 -19.46
CA ASP A 30 2.59 0.95 -20.59
C ASP A 30 3.71 1.91 -20.15
N ASN A 31 4.96 1.48 -20.32
CA ASN A 31 6.13 2.25 -19.91
C ASN A 31 6.23 3.59 -20.64
N ASP A 32 5.85 3.66 -21.91
CA ASP A 32 5.94 4.90 -22.69
C ASP A 32 4.93 5.93 -22.18
N LYS A 33 3.70 5.48 -21.88
CA LYS A 33 2.71 6.35 -21.23
C LYS A 33 3.14 6.81 -19.85
N LEU A 34 3.80 5.93 -19.09
CA LEU A 34 4.30 6.30 -17.76
C LEU A 34 5.37 7.38 -17.85
N ILE A 35 6.32 7.23 -18.78
CA ILE A 35 7.37 8.21 -19.03
C ILE A 35 6.79 9.54 -19.52
N GLU A 36 5.83 9.51 -20.45
CA GLU A 36 5.13 10.69 -20.93
C GLU A 36 4.44 11.44 -19.78
N GLN A 37 3.76 10.70 -18.92
CA GLN A 37 3.02 11.25 -17.78
C GLN A 37 3.96 11.85 -16.74
N ILE A 38 5.08 11.19 -16.40
CA ILE A 38 6.11 11.73 -15.51
C ILE A 38 6.70 12.99 -16.11
N SER A 39 7.08 12.97 -17.39
CA SER A 39 7.66 14.13 -18.08
C SER A 39 6.72 15.34 -18.07
N GLY A 40 5.45 15.13 -18.43
CA GLY A 40 4.44 16.19 -18.42
C GLY A 40 4.17 16.75 -17.02
N ASN A 41 4.13 15.89 -16.00
CA ASN A 41 3.96 16.34 -14.61
C ASN A 41 5.18 17.13 -14.10
N LEU A 42 6.39 16.72 -14.44
CA LEU A 42 7.59 17.49 -14.10
C LEU A 42 7.57 18.86 -14.76
N GLU A 43 7.28 18.93 -16.07
CA GLU A 43 7.22 20.20 -16.79
C GLU A 43 6.19 21.14 -16.17
N LYS A 44 4.99 20.65 -15.85
CA LYS A 44 3.86 21.46 -15.38
C LYS A 44 3.97 21.83 -13.90
N TYR A 45 4.43 20.92 -13.05
CA TYR A 45 4.25 21.02 -11.60
C TYR A 45 5.56 21.15 -10.79
N GLU A 46 6.73 20.78 -11.32
CA GLU A 46 7.97 20.75 -10.53
C GLU A 46 8.36 22.11 -9.93
N LYS A 47 7.99 23.21 -10.58
CA LYS A 47 8.30 24.56 -10.10
C LYS A 47 7.28 25.12 -9.09
N VAL A 48 6.10 24.51 -9.00
CA VAL A 48 4.97 25.01 -8.19
C VAL A 48 4.57 24.06 -7.08
N VAL A 49 4.94 22.79 -7.19
CA VAL A 49 4.68 21.76 -6.18
C VAL A 49 5.99 21.36 -5.54
N PRO A 50 6.13 21.42 -4.20
CA PRO A 50 7.35 20.96 -3.52
C PRO A 50 7.65 19.49 -3.84
N SER A 51 8.92 19.18 -4.08
CA SER A 51 9.38 17.80 -4.23
C SER A 51 9.82 17.24 -2.88
N PHE A 52 9.51 15.97 -2.66
CA PHE A 52 9.93 15.24 -1.48
C PHE A 52 11.46 15.05 -1.47
N GLN A 53 12.10 15.44 -0.37
CA GLN A 53 13.55 15.39 -0.21
C GLN A 53 14.03 14.36 0.83
N GLY A 54 13.08 13.67 1.50
CA GLY A 54 13.43 12.79 2.62
C GLY A 54 13.78 13.56 3.91
N SER A 55 14.31 12.82 4.87
CA SER A 55 14.87 13.37 6.09
C SER A 55 16.23 12.73 6.37
N TYR A 56 17.19 13.53 6.77
CA TYR A 56 18.49 13.03 7.22
C TYR A 56 18.52 12.73 8.71
N VAL A 57 17.47 13.12 9.43
CA VAL A 57 17.34 12.91 10.88
C VAL A 57 16.24 11.88 11.11
N HIS A 58 16.64 10.69 11.55
CA HIS A 58 15.68 9.70 11.99
C HIS A 58 15.14 10.09 13.37
N ASN A 59 13.84 9.89 13.55
CA ASN A 59 13.18 10.05 14.83
C ASN A 59 12.61 8.70 15.26
N ASP A 60 12.43 8.51 16.57
CA ASP A 60 11.78 7.30 17.10
C ASP A 60 10.24 7.40 17.06
N GLY A 61 9.72 8.34 16.28
CA GLY A 61 8.29 8.57 16.14
C GLY A 61 7.57 7.37 15.54
N ASN A 62 6.31 7.25 15.91
CA ASN A 62 5.40 6.24 15.38
C ASN A 62 4.67 6.82 14.16
N ALA A 63 4.55 6.04 13.09
CA ALA A 63 3.69 6.33 11.95
C ALA A 63 2.58 5.28 11.87
N VAL A 64 1.34 5.73 11.69
CA VAL A 64 0.18 4.86 11.49
C VAL A 64 -0.15 4.87 10.01
N LEU A 65 -0.03 3.72 9.34
CA LEU A 65 -0.32 3.55 7.94
C LEU A 65 -1.65 2.81 7.76
N VAL A 66 -2.60 3.41 7.06
CA VAL A 66 -3.93 2.83 6.86
C VAL A 66 -4.15 2.55 5.38
N GLY A 67 -4.23 1.26 5.04
CA GLY A 67 -4.61 0.75 3.72
C GLY A 67 -6.10 0.44 3.64
N CYS A 68 -6.52 -0.16 2.50
CA CYS A 68 -7.91 -0.51 2.22
C CYS A 68 -8.18 -2.03 2.32
N GLY A 69 -7.38 -2.77 3.07
CA GLY A 69 -7.65 -4.19 3.30
C GLY A 69 -8.90 -4.39 4.16
N PRO A 70 -9.60 -5.54 4.03
CA PRO A 70 -10.90 -5.75 4.64
C PRO A 70 -10.91 -5.73 6.18
N SER A 71 -9.79 -5.95 6.84
CA SER A 71 -9.70 -5.96 8.29
C SER A 71 -10.08 -4.63 8.95
N ILE A 72 -9.88 -3.49 8.26
CA ILE A 72 -10.20 -2.16 8.82
C ILE A 72 -11.70 -1.96 9.09
N GLU A 73 -12.56 -2.76 8.49
CA GLU A 73 -14.02 -2.63 8.63
C GLU A 73 -14.54 -3.13 10.00
N THR A 74 -13.73 -3.87 10.76
CA THR A 74 -14.13 -4.35 12.08
C THR A 74 -14.18 -3.23 13.11
N ASP A 75 -15.11 -3.32 14.06
CA ASP A 75 -15.23 -2.31 15.14
C ASP A 75 -13.97 -2.23 16.00
N GLU A 76 -13.27 -3.36 16.18
CA GLU A 76 -11.99 -3.42 16.89
C GLU A 76 -10.92 -2.57 16.19
N MET A 77 -10.78 -2.72 14.87
CA MET A 77 -9.79 -1.95 14.11
C MET A 77 -10.15 -0.47 14.05
N LYS A 78 -11.45 -0.16 13.87
CA LYS A 78 -11.95 1.22 13.92
C LYS A 78 -11.63 1.88 15.27
N ALA A 79 -11.87 1.19 16.37
CA ALA A 79 -11.55 1.67 17.72
C ALA A 79 -10.03 1.85 17.92
N SER A 80 -9.24 0.88 17.46
CA SER A 80 -7.77 0.93 17.54
C SER A 80 -7.21 2.11 16.75
N ILE A 81 -7.67 2.36 15.52
CA ILE A 81 -7.24 3.52 14.71
C ILE A 81 -7.59 4.84 15.41
N ARG A 82 -8.81 4.95 15.98
CA ARG A 82 -9.18 6.15 16.78
C ARG A 82 -8.26 6.36 17.99
N GLN A 83 -7.85 5.30 18.66
CA GLN A 83 -6.90 5.37 19.77
C GLN A 83 -5.53 5.86 19.31
N GLN A 84 -5.02 5.38 18.18
CA GLN A 84 -3.77 5.85 17.59
C GLN A 84 -3.84 7.36 17.28
N TRP A 85 -4.93 7.78 16.63
CA TRP A 85 -5.17 9.18 16.32
C TRP A 85 -5.25 10.06 17.59
N ALA A 86 -6.02 9.63 18.60
CA ALA A 86 -6.16 10.34 19.87
C ALA A 86 -4.85 10.47 20.64
N SER A 87 -3.91 9.54 20.43
CA SER A 87 -2.55 9.62 21.00
C SER A 87 -1.60 10.55 20.24
N GLY A 88 -2.09 11.27 19.20
CA GLY A 88 -1.32 12.24 18.42
C GLY A 88 -0.35 11.61 17.43
N ARG A 89 -0.49 10.33 17.12
CA ARG A 89 0.34 9.66 16.11
C ARG A 89 -0.10 10.09 14.71
N PRO A 90 0.84 10.46 13.82
CA PRO A 90 0.49 10.86 12.47
C PRO A 90 -0.08 9.68 11.67
N ILE A 91 -1.20 9.93 10.97
CA ILE A 91 -1.89 8.94 10.15
C ILE A 91 -1.58 9.19 8.68
N PHE A 92 -1.04 8.18 8.01
CA PHE A 92 -0.82 8.12 6.58
C PHE A 92 -1.90 7.27 5.94
N ALA A 93 -2.79 7.89 5.19
CA ALA A 93 -3.79 7.18 4.38
C ALA A 93 -3.18 6.73 3.06
N ILE A 94 -3.54 5.54 2.61
CA ILE A 94 -3.11 4.99 1.33
C ILE A 94 -4.30 5.00 0.38
N LYS A 95 -4.25 5.87 -0.63
CA LYS A 95 -5.32 6.02 -1.63
C LYS A 95 -6.70 6.26 -0.99
N GLY A 96 -7.69 5.41 -1.32
CA GLY A 96 -9.06 5.50 -0.83
C GLY A 96 -9.25 5.33 0.69
N ALA A 97 -8.24 4.91 1.43
CA ALA A 97 -8.29 4.94 2.89
C ALA A 97 -8.45 6.36 3.45
N HIS A 98 -8.11 7.39 2.68
CA HIS A 98 -8.37 8.78 3.02
C HIS A 98 -9.87 9.03 3.24
N ASP A 99 -10.67 8.76 2.21
CA ASP A 99 -12.12 9.02 2.26
C ASP A 99 -12.80 8.11 3.29
N TRP A 100 -12.33 6.86 3.41
CA TRP A 100 -12.81 5.93 4.44
C TRP A 100 -12.54 6.46 5.86
N LEU A 101 -11.33 6.99 6.16
CA LEU A 101 -11.01 7.58 7.47
C LEU A 101 -11.93 8.78 7.78
N VAL A 102 -12.19 9.62 6.78
CA VAL A 102 -13.07 10.79 6.93
C VAL A 102 -14.51 10.36 7.17
N GLN A 103 -15.03 9.44 6.37
CA GLN A 103 -16.44 9.00 6.42
C GLN A 103 -16.75 8.14 7.64
N GLU A 104 -15.92 7.12 7.90
CA GLU A 104 -16.20 6.11 8.92
C GLU A 104 -15.72 6.51 10.31
N LEU A 105 -14.64 7.27 10.40
CA LEU A 105 -14.02 7.60 11.66
C LEU A 105 -14.07 9.09 12.02
N ASN A 106 -14.44 9.95 11.08
CA ASN A 106 -14.33 11.40 11.18
C ASN A 106 -12.89 11.85 11.49
N ILE A 107 -11.92 11.16 10.88
CA ILE A 107 -10.49 11.45 11.01
C ILE A 107 -9.96 12.00 9.69
N ILE A 108 -9.42 13.20 9.72
CA ILE A 108 -8.65 13.76 8.60
C ILE A 108 -7.22 13.27 8.76
N PRO A 109 -6.67 12.46 7.83
CA PRO A 109 -5.31 11.97 7.94
C PRO A 109 -4.28 13.10 7.82
N ASP A 110 -3.12 12.94 8.43
CA ASP A 110 -2.01 13.91 8.31
C ASP A 110 -1.40 13.88 6.91
N ALA A 111 -1.36 12.72 6.29
CA ALA A 111 -0.85 12.51 4.95
C ALA A 111 -1.72 11.53 4.15
N CYS A 112 -1.78 11.71 2.83
CA CYS A 112 -2.36 10.74 1.92
C CYS A 112 -1.39 10.47 0.77
N VAL A 113 -1.17 9.19 0.43
CA VAL A 113 -0.14 8.79 -0.54
C VAL A 113 -0.77 8.10 -1.74
N PHE A 114 -0.44 8.59 -2.94
CA PHE A 114 -0.83 8.04 -4.24
C PHE A 114 0.38 7.68 -5.09
N LEU A 115 0.27 6.53 -5.74
CA LEU A 115 1.27 5.98 -6.65
C LEU A 115 0.71 5.69 -8.04
N ASP A 116 -0.58 5.30 -8.12
CA ASP A 116 -1.18 4.77 -9.35
C ASP A 116 -1.33 5.83 -10.44
N PRO A 117 -0.94 5.48 -11.67
CA PRO A 117 -0.98 6.40 -12.80
C PRO A 117 -2.35 6.56 -13.46
N GLN A 118 -3.39 5.87 -12.97
CA GLN A 118 -4.69 5.78 -13.64
C GLN A 118 -5.59 6.97 -13.34
N ASP A 119 -6.28 7.47 -14.37
CA ASP A 119 -7.18 8.63 -14.28
C ASP A 119 -8.29 8.47 -13.23
N HIS A 120 -8.89 7.28 -13.17
CA HIS A 120 -9.99 7.01 -12.24
C HIS A 120 -9.57 6.96 -10.76
N MET A 121 -8.28 7.11 -10.47
CA MET A 121 -7.82 7.19 -9.09
C MET A 121 -8.31 8.44 -8.36
N VAL A 122 -8.72 9.48 -9.08
CA VAL A 122 -9.38 10.66 -8.50
C VAL A 122 -10.69 10.31 -7.78
N ASP A 123 -11.39 9.25 -8.25
CA ASP A 123 -12.63 8.77 -7.64
C ASP A 123 -12.41 8.16 -6.23
N ARG A 124 -11.18 7.92 -5.86
CA ARG A 124 -10.78 7.43 -4.53
C ARG A 124 -10.46 8.54 -3.53
N LEU A 125 -10.66 9.80 -3.92
CA LEU A 125 -10.27 10.97 -3.13
C LEU A 125 -11.32 12.09 -3.25
N GLN A 126 -12.61 11.72 -3.13
CA GLN A 126 -13.74 12.65 -3.31
C GLN A 126 -13.88 13.66 -2.16
N LEU A 127 -13.36 13.32 -0.98
CA LEU A 127 -13.45 14.16 0.22
C LEU A 127 -12.23 15.05 0.46
N ALA A 128 -11.29 15.11 -0.49
CA ALA A 128 -10.12 15.97 -0.38
C ALA A 128 -10.52 17.44 -0.19
N GLY A 129 -9.98 18.07 0.84
CA GLY A 129 -10.25 19.48 1.14
C GLY A 129 -11.62 19.77 1.75
N GLN A 130 -12.46 18.77 1.99
CA GLN A 130 -13.79 18.94 2.59
C GLN A 130 -13.71 18.94 4.14
N TRP A 131 -12.97 19.91 4.70
CA TRP A 131 -12.84 20.09 6.14
C TRP A 131 -12.86 21.56 6.53
N PRO A 132 -13.12 21.89 7.81
CA PRO A 132 -13.11 23.25 8.29
C PRO A 132 -11.78 23.98 8.02
N ALA A 133 -11.83 25.25 7.67
CA ALA A 133 -10.65 26.08 7.42
C ALA A 133 -9.67 26.14 8.61
N THR A 134 -10.17 25.87 9.82
CA THR A 134 -9.38 25.80 11.05
C THR A 134 -8.53 24.53 11.15
N HIS A 135 -8.82 23.51 10.36
CA HIS A 135 -8.04 22.27 10.35
C HIS A 135 -6.74 22.46 9.55
N ARG A 136 -5.63 21.90 10.03
CA ARG A 136 -4.34 21.97 9.32
C ARG A 136 -4.33 21.27 7.95
N GLY A 137 -5.36 20.45 7.68
CA GLY A 137 -5.55 19.71 6.44
C GLY A 137 -4.60 18.52 6.30
N CYS A 138 -4.82 17.75 5.23
CA CYS A 138 -3.98 16.63 4.82
C CYS A 138 -2.86 17.11 3.89
N VAL A 139 -1.68 16.49 3.96
CA VAL A 139 -0.62 16.65 2.95
C VAL A 139 -0.72 15.50 1.96
N TYR A 140 -0.88 15.81 0.67
CA TYR A 140 -1.02 14.83 -0.39
C TYR A 140 0.33 14.54 -1.05
N PHE A 141 0.87 13.36 -0.78
CA PHE A 141 2.08 12.86 -1.43
C PHE A 141 1.72 12.17 -2.74
N ILE A 142 1.89 12.87 -3.85
CA ILE A 142 1.49 12.40 -5.18
C ILE A 142 2.72 12.02 -5.97
N ALA A 143 2.79 10.76 -6.42
CA ALA A 143 3.90 10.32 -7.26
C ALA A 143 3.91 11.05 -8.60
N SER A 144 5.09 11.38 -9.11
CA SER A 144 5.23 12.03 -10.43
C SER A 144 4.60 11.23 -11.57
N GLN A 145 4.40 9.92 -11.38
CA GLN A 145 3.72 9.04 -12.33
C GLN A 145 2.20 9.05 -12.22
N CYS A 146 1.61 9.70 -11.22
CA CYS A 146 0.15 9.80 -11.12
C CYS A 146 -0.44 10.59 -12.28
N SER A 147 -1.71 10.30 -12.61
CA SER A 147 -2.42 11.05 -13.64
C SER A 147 -2.37 12.56 -13.38
N PRO A 148 -2.16 13.41 -14.39
CA PRO A 148 -2.29 14.86 -14.26
C PRO A 148 -3.62 15.30 -13.65
N LYS A 149 -4.70 14.54 -13.87
CA LYS A 149 -6.02 14.80 -13.25
C LYS A 149 -5.98 14.75 -11.72
N MET A 150 -5.06 13.96 -11.12
CA MET A 150 -4.90 13.94 -9.68
C MET A 150 -4.35 15.27 -9.15
N PHE A 151 -3.37 15.85 -9.82
CA PHE A 151 -2.85 17.17 -9.47
C PHE A 151 -3.89 18.28 -9.66
N GLU A 152 -4.69 18.19 -10.73
CA GLU A 152 -5.79 19.13 -11.01
C GLU A 152 -6.91 19.02 -9.96
N HIS A 153 -7.28 17.79 -9.60
CA HIS A 153 -8.28 17.52 -8.56
C HIS A 153 -7.88 18.09 -7.18
N LEU A 154 -6.59 18.02 -6.87
CA LEU A 154 -6.03 18.53 -5.61
C LEU A 154 -5.58 20.00 -5.68
N ASN A 155 -5.96 20.73 -6.72
CA ASN A 155 -5.58 22.14 -6.84
C ASN A 155 -6.05 22.93 -5.60
N GLY A 156 -5.14 23.72 -5.03
CA GLY A 156 -5.38 24.47 -3.79
C GLY A 156 -5.14 23.67 -2.50
N GLN A 157 -4.84 22.37 -2.60
CA GLN A 157 -4.44 21.54 -1.47
C GLN A 157 -2.91 21.53 -1.28
N LYS A 158 -2.46 21.01 -0.12
CA LYS A 158 -1.02 20.85 0.17
C LYS A 158 -0.50 19.61 -0.53
N ILE A 159 0.09 19.76 -1.72
CA ILE A 159 0.66 18.66 -2.49
C ILE A 159 2.19 18.65 -2.28
N VAL A 160 2.76 17.45 -2.14
CA VAL A 160 4.20 17.17 -2.22
C VAL A 160 4.40 16.11 -3.30
N MET A 161 5.16 16.44 -4.34
CA MET A 161 5.51 15.48 -5.38
C MET A 161 6.63 14.56 -4.89
N TRP A 162 6.50 13.28 -5.17
CA TRP A 162 7.55 12.31 -4.93
C TRP A 162 7.77 11.42 -6.15
N HIS A 163 8.91 10.72 -6.21
CA HIS A 163 9.29 9.94 -7.38
C HIS A 163 9.43 8.47 -6.99
N ALA A 164 8.70 7.61 -7.69
CA ALA A 164 8.80 6.17 -7.50
C ALA A 164 9.97 5.60 -8.31
N LEU A 165 10.71 4.67 -7.72
CA LEU A 165 11.71 3.89 -8.44
C LEU A 165 11.02 2.67 -9.08
N SER A 166 10.63 2.76 -10.36
CA SER A 166 9.85 1.71 -11.03
C SER A 166 10.63 0.95 -12.11
N ASN A 167 11.29 1.65 -13.03
CA ASN A 167 12.05 1.02 -14.12
C ASN A 167 13.30 1.84 -14.55
N VAL A 168 14.02 1.34 -15.54
CA VAL A 168 15.28 1.95 -16.01
C VAL A 168 15.03 3.28 -16.74
N GLY A 169 13.97 3.39 -17.52
CA GLY A 169 13.63 4.62 -18.24
C GLY A 169 13.29 5.76 -17.29
N GLU A 170 12.49 5.47 -16.26
CA GLU A 170 12.14 6.43 -15.20
C GLU A 170 13.39 6.91 -14.44
N LYS A 171 14.35 6.03 -14.18
CA LYS A 171 15.61 6.40 -13.51
C LYS A 171 16.38 7.46 -14.29
N ASN A 172 16.42 7.38 -15.62
CA ASN A 172 17.08 8.39 -16.44
C ASN A 172 16.34 9.73 -16.42
N LEU A 173 15.01 9.72 -16.52
CA LEU A 173 14.17 10.91 -16.46
C LEU A 173 14.26 11.60 -15.09
N LEU A 174 14.40 10.82 -14.02
CA LEU A 174 14.45 11.29 -12.64
C LEU A 174 15.89 11.42 -12.09
N LYS A 175 16.89 11.47 -12.98
CA LYS A 175 18.31 11.60 -12.57
C LYS A 175 18.52 12.80 -11.66
N GLY A 176 19.19 12.58 -10.53
CA GLY A 176 19.48 13.62 -9.53
C GLY A 176 18.35 13.92 -8.57
N ARG A 177 17.18 13.24 -8.68
CA ARG A 177 16.06 13.34 -7.74
C ARG A 177 16.04 12.16 -6.77
N LEU A 178 15.50 12.38 -5.57
CA LEU A 178 15.27 11.30 -4.62
C LEU A 178 14.14 10.39 -5.13
N MET A 179 14.46 9.12 -5.35
CA MET A 179 13.49 8.12 -5.76
C MET A 179 13.20 7.15 -4.61
N VAL A 180 11.92 6.90 -4.36
CA VAL A 180 11.45 5.96 -3.33
C VAL A 180 11.33 4.57 -3.93
N GLY A 181 12.16 3.64 -3.45
CA GLY A 181 12.13 2.23 -3.78
C GLY A 181 11.15 1.41 -2.93
N GLY A 182 11.23 0.09 -3.08
CA GLY A 182 10.59 -0.92 -2.20
C GLY A 182 9.15 -1.27 -2.55
N GLY A 183 8.98 -2.48 -3.07
CA GLY A 183 7.69 -3.11 -3.34
C GLY A 183 6.91 -2.52 -4.51
N THR A 184 5.89 -3.25 -4.92
CA THR A 184 5.05 -2.93 -6.10
C THR A 184 3.74 -2.26 -5.72
N THR A 185 3.41 -2.13 -4.43
CA THR A 185 2.14 -1.56 -3.96
C THR A 185 2.30 -0.16 -3.39
N SER A 186 1.21 0.62 -3.46
CA SER A 186 1.16 1.92 -2.78
C SER A 186 1.40 1.80 -1.28
N GLY A 187 0.97 0.70 -0.63
CA GLY A 187 1.21 0.45 0.79
C GLY A 187 2.69 0.35 1.12
N MET A 188 3.43 -0.50 0.40
CA MET A 188 4.87 -0.66 0.62
C MET A 188 5.66 0.61 0.28
N ARG A 189 5.24 1.34 -0.75
CA ARG A 189 5.86 2.65 -1.08
C ARG A 189 5.58 3.69 -0.01
N THR A 190 4.37 3.71 0.56
CA THR A 190 4.03 4.61 1.68
C THR A 190 4.89 4.29 2.90
N PHE A 191 5.10 3.00 3.19
CA PHE A 191 6.00 2.58 4.25
C PHE A 191 7.42 3.13 4.05
N ASN A 192 8.00 2.94 2.86
CA ASN A 192 9.34 3.45 2.55
C ASN A 192 9.40 4.98 2.54
N LEU A 193 8.35 5.65 2.07
CA LEU A 193 8.23 7.10 2.13
C LEU A 193 8.28 7.61 3.57
N ALA A 194 7.48 7.01 4.47
CA ALA A 194 7.46 7.35 5.88
C ALA A 194 8.82 7.02 6.57
N TYR A 195 9.47 5.92 6.20
CA TYR A 195 10.83 5.63 6.65
C TYR A 195 11.81 6.72 6.23
N LEU A 196 11.76 7.17 4.98
CA LEU A 196 12.58 8.27 4.49
C LEU A 196 12.21 9.63 5.11
N MET A 197 11.03 9.77 5.72
CA MET A 197 10.67 10.92 6.57
C MET A 197 11.27 10.82 7.99
N GLY A 198 11.95 9.73 8.32
CA GLY A 198 12.63 9.52 9.60
C GLY A 198 11.89 8.62 10.58
N PHE A 199 10.67 8.13 10.27
CA PHE A 199 9.94 7.24 11.15
C PHE A 199 10.60 5.86 11.24
N LYS A 200 10.59 5.27 12.43
CA LYS A 200 11.17 3.95 12.72
C LYS A 200 10.16 2.95 13.27
N ARG A 201 9.01 3.41 13.74
CA ARG A 201 7.97 2.56 14.34
C ARG A 201 6.69 2.68 13.54
N PHE A 202 6.18 1.54 13.07
CA PHE A 202 5.07 1.50 12.12
C PHE A 202 3.91 0.68 12.66
N HIS A 203 2.72 1.26 12.63
CA HIS A 203 1.45 0.62 12.91
C HIS A 203 0.68 0.47 11.61
N LEU A 204 0.51 -0.76 11.12
CA LEU A 204 -0.07 -1.04 9.81
C LEU A 204 -1.48 -1.59 9.95
N TYR A 205 -2.45 -0.90 9.37
CA TYR A 205 -3.86 -1.27 9.33
C TYR A 205 -4.30 -1.46 7.88
N GLY A 206 -5.10 -2.53 7.60
CA GLY A 206 -5.55 -2.80 6.24
C GLY A 206 -4.43 -3.21 5.26
N PHE A 207 -3.35 -3.78 5.80
CA PHE A 207 -2.26 -4.40 5.04
C PHE A 207 -2.51 -5.92 4.92
N ASP A 208 -3.71 -6.30 4.50
CA ASP A 208 -4.16 -7.67 4.60
C ASP A 208 -3.56 -8.58 3.54
N SER A 209 -3.35 -8.09 2.33
CA SER A 209 -2.95 -8.87 1.14
C SER A 209 -3.81 -10.12 0.93
N CYS A 210 -5.08 -10.05 1.31
CA CYS A 210 -6.09 -11.07 1.06
C CYS A 210 -7.47 -10.44 0.90
N ASN A 211 -8.41 -11.23 0.37
CA ASN A 211 -9.83 -10.88 0.30
C ASN A 211 -10.50 -11.20 1.65
N LYS A 212 -11.70 -10.67 1.86
CA LYS A 212 -12.50 -10.96 3.04
C LYS A 212 -12.89 -12.44 3.12
N ASP A 213 -13.23 -13.03 1.98
CA ASP A 213 -13.67 -14.42 1.83
C ASP A 213 -13.46 -14.92 0.39
N GLU A 214 -13.78 -16.19 0.13
CA GLU A 214 -13.65 -16.83 -1.18
C GLU A 214 -14.58 -16.23 -2.25
N THR A 215 -15.68 -15.61 -1.84
CA THR A 215 -16.71 -15.06 -2.73
C THR A 215 -16.39 -13.62 -3.14
N SER A 216 -15.43 -13.00 -2.48
CA SER A 216 -15.01 -11.63 -2.76
C SER A 216 -14.47 -11.51 -4.17
N LYS A 217 -15.32 -11.05 -5.09
CA LYS A 217 -14.93 -10.79 -6.48
C LYS A 217 -14.15 -9.49 -6.53
N TYR A 218 -12.84 -9.59 -6.51
CA TYR A 218 -11.99 -8.46 -6.83
C TYR A 218 -12.12 -8.18 -8.33
N LYS A 219 -12.99 -7.24 -8.69
CA LYS A 219 -13.09 -6.76 -10.07
C LYS A 219 -11.89 -5.89 -10.37
N ARG A 220 -10.90 -6.46 -11.01
CA ARG A 220 -9.83 -5.69 -11.62
C ARG A 220 -10.32 -5.32 -13.04
N VAL A 221 -10.65 -4.05 -13.25
CA VAL A 221 -10.89 -3.55 -14.61
C VAL A 221 -9.58 -3.71 -15.38
N ASN A 222 -9.60 -4.50 -16.45
CA ASN A 222 -8.46 -4.54 -17.35
C ASN A 222 -8.45 -3.25 -18.17
N ILE A 223 -7.49 -2.40 -17.88
CA ILE A 223 -7.35 -1.07 -18.47
C ILE A 223 -7.11 -1.12 -19.99
N HIS A 224 -6.58 -2.24 -20.50
CA HIS A 224 -6.26 -2.40 -21.91
C HIS A 224 -7.42 -2.91 -22.76
N THR A 225 -8.35 -3.67 -22.18
CA THR A 225 -9.43 -4.31 -22.92
C THR A 225 -10.82 -3.82 -22.53
N GLY A 226 -10.94 -3.02 -21.45
CA GLY A 226 -12.24 -2.54 -20.93
C GLY A 226 -13.15 -3.64 -20.38
N GLY A 227 -12.68 -4.89 -20.31
CA GLY A 227 -13.44 -6.05 -19.86
C GLY A 227 -13.17 -6.39 -18.39
N ASP A 228 -14.20 -6.84 -17.69
CA ASP A 228 -14.09 -7.46 -16.37
C ASP A 228 -13.40 -8.82 -16.54
N HIS A 229 -12.13 -8.93 -16.15
CA HIS A 229 -11.48 -10.24 -16.06
C HIS A 229 -11.67 -10.78 -14.65
N ALA A 230 -12.24 -11.98 -14.56
CA ALA A 230 -12.27 -12.74 -13.32
C ALA A 230 -10.83 -13.00 -12.87
N VAL A 231 -10.43 -12.42 -11.75
CA VAL A 231 -9.12 -12.73 -11.16
C VAL A 231 -9.26 -14.02 -10.38
N LYS A 232 -8.43 -15.01 -10.72
CA LYS A 232 -8.42 -16.30 -10.01
C LYS A 232 -8.14 -16.07 -8.52
N VAL A 233 -9.04 -16.55 -7.68
CA VAL A 233 -8.83 -16.58 -6.23
C VAL A 233 -8.14 -17.89 -5.89
N ILE A 234 -7.09 -17.82 -5.10
CA ILE A 234 -6.34 -18.96 -4.59
C ILE A 234 -6.44 -18.98 -3.07
N LYS A 235 -6.39 -20.17 -2.50
CA LYS A 235 -6.34 -20.38 -1.06
C LYS A 235 -4.88 -20.48 -0.64
N VAL A 236 -4.46 -19.64 0.30
CA VAL A 236 -3.11 -19.63 0.87
C VAL A 236 -3.23 -19.98 2.35
N ASN A 237 -2.61 -21.08 2.79
CA ASN A 237 -2.52 -21.41 4.21
C ASN A 237 -1.24 -20.81 4.79
N CYS A 238 -1.39 -20.03 5.86
CA CYS A 238 -0.28 -19.43 6.59
C CYS A 238 -0.55 -19.51 8.08
N ASN A 239 0.38 -20.07 8.84
CA ASN A 239 0.26 -20.23 10.30
C ASN A 239 -1.05 -20.93 10.73
N GLY A 240 -1.48 -21.94 9.95
CA GLY A 240 -2.71 -22.68 10.19
C GLY A 240 -4.01 -21.95 9.84
N LYS A 241 -3.95 -20.73 9.32
CA LYS A 241 -5.07 -19.93 8.85
C LYS A 241 -5.15 -19.94 7.33
N ASP A 242 -6.35 -20.04 6.79
CA ASP A 242 -6.61 -19.98 5.36
C ASP A 242 -6.94 -18.55 4.94
N HIS A 243 -6.26 -18.07 3.89
CA HIS A 243 -6.45 -16.75 3.32
C HIS A 243 -6.83 -16.85 1.85
N TRP A 244 -7.84 -16.09 1.43
CA TRP A 244 -8.29 -16.04 0.05
C TRP A 244 -7.60 -14.89 -0.68
N CYS A 245 -6.73 -15.21 -1.62
CA CYS A 245 -5.90 -14.21 -2.30
C CYS A 245 -6.05 -14.30 -3.81
N ASN A 246 -5.78 -13.22 -4.51
CA ASN A 246 -5.34 -13.37 -5.88
C ASN A 246 -3.82 -13.55 -5.92
N PRO A 247 -3.23 -14.06 -7.02
CA PRO A 247 -1.79 -14.28 -7.11
C PRO A 247 -0.94 -13.04 -6.83
N ALA A 248 -1.42 -11.85 -7.22
CA ALA A 248 -0.72 -10.60 -6.96
C ALA A 248 -0.68 -10.26 -5.45
N MET A 249 -1.77 -10.54 -4.70
CA MET A 249 -1.80 -10.35 -3.24
C MET A 249 -0.81 -11.28 -2.55
N ALA A 250 -0.75 -12.56 -2.96
CA ALA A 250 0.24 -13.49 -2.41
C ALA A 250 1.68 -13.02 -2.70
N GLY A 251 1.94 -12.55 -3.92
CA GLY A 251 3.23 -11.95 -4.28
C GLY A 251 3.57 -10.72 -3.43
N GLN A 252 2.61 -9.84 -3.19
CA GLN A 252 2.78 -8.66 -2.33
C GLN A 252 3.14 -9.02 -0.88
N ALA A 253 2.56 -10.10 -0.35
CA ALA A 253 2.89 -10.56 0.98
C ALA A 253 4.36 -11.05 1.08
N ASN A 254 4.87 -11.73 0.04
CA ASN A 254 6.27 -12.11 -0.06
C ASN A 254 7.19 -10.88 -0.19
N GLU A 255 6.84 -9.93 -1.07
CA GLU A 255 7.58 -8.67 -1.20
C GLU A 255 7.66 -7.89 0.12
N PHE A 256 6.58 -7.91 0.91
CA PHE A 256 6.56 -7.28 2.23
C PHE A 256 7.56 -7.93 3.18
N GLN A 257 7.64 -9.27 3.21
CA GLN A 257 8.64 -9.98 4.03
C GLN A 257 10.07 -9.62 3.62
N ASP A 258 10.34 -9.60 2.32
CA ASP A 258 11.69 -9.29 1.81
C ASP A 258 12.06 -7.84 2.10
N MET A 259 11.11 -6.92 1.98
CA MET A 259 11.31 -5.52 2.35
C MET A 259 11.68 -5.39 3.84
N ILE A 260 10.97 -6.07 4.75
CA ILE A 260 11.28 -6.02 6.19
C ILE A 260 12.69 -6.55 6.47
N LYS A 261 13.09 -7.65 5.83
CA LYS A 261 14.45 -8.21 6.00
C LYS A 261 15.54 -7.20 5.63
N MET A 262 15.30 -6.35 4.61
CA MET A 262 16.26 -5.33 4.18
C MET A 262 16.52 -4.25 5.23
N PHE A 263 15.54 -3.95 6.09
CA PHE A 263 15.68 -2.98 7.17
C PHE A 263 16.40 -3.55 8.40
N GLY A 264 16.55 -4.88 8.49
CA GLY A 264 17.17 -5.53 9.64
C GLY A 264 16.48 -5.16 10.95
N GLY A 265 17.25 -4.76 11.96
CA GLY A 265 16.73 -4.30 13.27
C GLY A 265 16.42 -2.80 13.35
N ASP A 266 16.52 -2.06 12.24
CA ASP A 266 16.40 -0.59 12.25
C ASP A 266 14.95 -0.09 12.39
N ILE A 267 13.98 -0.95 12.15
CA ILE A 267 12.55 -0.61 12.22
C ILE A 267 11.78 -1.53 13.15
N ARG A 268 10.63 -1.04 13.61
CA ARG A 268 9.67 -1.80 14.41
C ARG A 268 8.31 -1.73 13.74
N ILE A 269 7.70 -2.89 13.53
CA ILE A 269 6.43 -3.01 12.80
C ILE A 269 5.42 -3.78 13.64
N LYS A 270 4.20 -3.24 13.74
CA LYS A 270 3.03 -3.95 14.23
C LYS A 270 1.97 -3.96 13.13
N VAL A 271 1.60 -5.14 12.67
CA VAL A 271 0.50 -5.33 11.70
C VAL A 271 -0.74 -5.69 12.50
N TYR A 272 -1.84 -5.00 12.21
CA TYR A 272 -3.13 -5.19 12.86
C TYR A 272 -4.10 -5.88 11.89
N GLY A 273 -5.02 -6.64 12.45
CA GLY A 273 -5.98 -7.45 11.70
C GLY A 273 -5.55 -8.90 11.58
N ASP A 274 -6.26 -9.64 10.74
CA ASP A 274 -6.15 -11.10 10.56
C ASP A 274 -5.81 -11.51 9.12
N GLY A 275 -5.33 -10.58 8.32
CA GLY A 275 -4.92 -10.80 6.94
C GLY A 275 -3.67 -11.67 6.78
N LEU A 276 -3.31 -11.97 5.52
CA LEU A 276 -2.16 -12.82 5.20
C LEU A 276 -0.85 -12.23 5.74
N ILE A 277 -0.63 -10.91 5.62
CA ILE A 277 0.58 -10.27 6.15
C ILE A 277 0.65 -10.39 7.68
N ALA A 278 -0.46 -10.23 8.39
CA ALA A 278 -0.49 -10.40 9.84
C ALA A 278 -0.11 -11.84 10.23
N SER A 279 -0.67 -12.85 9.55
CA SER A 279 -0.32 -14.27 9.79
C SER A 279 1.14 -14.58 9.51
N LEU A 280 1.73 -13.99 8.47
CA LEU A 280 3.16 -14.11 8.18
C LEU A 280 4.04 -13.50 9.29
N MET A 281 3.61 -12.38 9.86
CA MET A 281 4.34 -11.77 10.98
C MET A 281 4.24 -12.62 12.26
N GLU A 282 3.09 -13.24 12.53
CA GLU A 282 2.93 -14.20 13.63
C GLU A 282 3.84 -15.43 13.45
N GLU A 283 3.93 -16.00 12.25
CA GLU A 283 4.80 -17.12 11.92
C GLU A 283 6.27 -16.76 12.15
N ARG A 284 6.70 -15.57 11.76
CA ARG A 284 8.06 -15.07 12.03
C ARG A 284 8.37 -15.02 13.52
N LYS A 285 7.41 -14.57 14.35
CA LYS A 285 7.57 -14.57 15.82
C LYS A 285 7.73 -15.97 16.38
N ALA A 286 6.88 -16.90 15.92
CA ALA A 286 6.96 -18.29 16.33
C ALA A 286 8.32 -18.92 15.99
N ASN A 287 8.95 -18.49 14.89
CA ASN A 287 10.28 -18.92 14.46
C ASN A 287 11.44 -18.14 15.12
N GLY A 288 11.19 -17.40 16.21
CA GLY A 288 12.19 -16.71 17.01
C GLY A 288 12.68 -15.38 16.42
N ILE A 289 12.06 -14.87 15.38
CA ILE A 289 12.35 -13.55 14.84
C ILE A 289 11.69 -12.52 15.76
N LYS A 290 12.48 -11.75 16.49
CA LYS A 290 11.99 -10.76 17.45
C LYS A 290 11.31 -9.62 16.70
N ASP A 291 10.00 -9.55 16.85
CA ASP A 291 9.23 -8.35 16.54
C ASP A 291 9.13 -7.45 17.79
N TRP A 292 8.79 -6.19 17.52
CA TRP A 292 8.64 -5.19 18.57
C TRP A 292 7.59 -5.60 19.63
N LYS A 293 7.97 -5.45 20.89
CA LYS A 293 7.03 -5.46 22.02
C LYS A 293 6.70 -4.01 22.40
N GLU A 294 5.41 -3.69 22.51
CA GLU A 294 4.97 -2.44 23.12
C GLU A 294 5.53 -2.36 24.54
N GLY A 295 6.33 -1.34 24.85
CA GLY A 295 6.92 -1.14 26.18
C GLY A 295 8.45 -1.19 26.25
N GLU A 296 9.14 -1.63 25.20
CA GLU A 296 10.59 -1.46 25.11
C GLU A 296 10.90 -0.11 24.43
N SER A 297 11.04 0.93 25.27
CA SER A 297 11.49 2.29 24.91
C SER A 297 13.00 2.30 24.62
#